data_d590d45125de7ab49551938dd2265d13
#
_entry.id   d590d45125de7ab49551938dd2265d13
#
_cell.length_a   1.000
_cell.length_b   1.000
_cell.length_c   1.000
_cell.angle_alpha   90.00
_cell.angle_beta   90.00
_cell.angle_gamma   90.00
#
_symmetry.space_group_name_H-M   'P 1'
#
loop_
_entity.id
_entity.type
_entity.pdbx_description
1 polymer ?
#
loop_
_entity_poly.entity_id
_entity_poly.type
_entity_poly.pdbx_seq_one_letter_code
_entity_poly.pdbx_strand_id
1 'polypeptide(L)' 'MRTTNESIKFYLEMVDNGSNTIYLQQENGTNNIKTTNGNELIFSGTKKEVYNFLVGVYRIMCL' A
#
# COMPACT_ATOMS: atom_id res chain seq x y z
N MET A 1 1.34 17.61 -5.95
CA MET A 1 0.88 16.46 -6.73
C MET A 1 -0.29 15.76 -6.03
N ARG A 2 -1.28 15.37 -6.77
CA ARG A 2 -2.46 14.73 -6.21
C ARG A 2 -2.24 13.22 -6.07
N THR A 3 -2.49 12.68 -4.90
CA THR A 3 -2.40 11.23 -4.67
C THR A 3 -3.61 10.54 -5.30
N THR A 4 -3.37 9.61 -6.19
CA THR A 4 -4.41 8.86 -6.89
C THR A 4 -4.34 7.38 -6.53
N ASN A 5 -5.44 6.66 -6.82
CA ASN A 5 -5.45 5.21 -6.65
C ASN A 5 -4.37 4.53 -7.51
N GLU A 6 -4.10 5.10 -8.68
CA GLU A 6 -3.08 4.56 -9.58
C GLU A 6 -1.68 4.64 -8.98
N SER A 7 -1.34 5.77 -8.35
CA SER A 7 -0.03 5.92 -7.72
C SER A 7 0.12 5.00 -6.51
N ILE A 8 -0.95 4.81 -5.74
CA ILE A 8 -0.95 3.86 -4.62
C ILE A 8 -0.74 2.43 -5.14
N LYS A 9 -1.47 2.03 -6.16
CA LYS A 9 -1.34 0.70 -6.75
C LYS A 9 0.05 0.47 -7.33
N PHE A 10 0.63 1.49 -7.95
CA PHE A 10 1.99 1.40 -8.49
C PHE A 10 3.00 1.05 -7.39
N TYR A 11 2.98 1.80 -6.30
CA TYR A 11 3.91 1.54 -5.20
C TYR A 11 3.57 0.26 -4.44
N LEU A 12 2.30 -0.10 -4.36
CA LEU A 12 1.90 -1.38 -3.76
C LEU A 12 2.53 -2.54 -4.55
N GLU A 13 2.48 -2.49 -5.87
CA GLU A 13 3.09 -3.51 -6.72
C GLU A 13 4.61 -3.54 -6.57
N MET A 14 5.23 -2.38 -6.45
CA MET A 14 6.68 -2.29 -6.25
C MET A 14 7.11 -2.90 -4.92
N VAL A 15 6.35 -2.63 -3.86
CA VAL A 15 6.62 -3.19 -2.54
C VAL A 15 6.35 -4.69 -2.51
N ASP A 16 5.24 -5.11 -3.10
CA ASP A 16 4.87 -6.52 -3.16
C ASP A 16 5.84 -7.33 -4.04
N ASN A 17 6.38 -6.71 -5.05
CA ASN A 17 7.39 -7.29 -5.92
C ASN A 17 6.96 -8.65 -6.52
N GLY A 18 5.68 -8.75 -6.87
CA GLY A 18 5.14 -9.95 -7.49
C GLY A 18 4.93 -11.13 -6.56
N SER A 19 5.17 -10.96 -5.26
CA SER A 19 5.01 -12.05 -4.29
C SER A 19 3.55 -12.33 -3.92
N ASN A 20 2.64 -11.39 -4.24
CA ASN A 20 1.21 -11.50 -3.94
C ASN A 20 0.95 -11.72 -2.44
N THR A 21 1.68 -10.98 -1.61
CA THR A 21 1.59 -11.09 -0.16
C THR A 21 0.76 -9.99 0.48
N ILE A 22 0.55 -8.87 -0.21
CA ILE A 22 -0.21 -7.74 0.30
C ILE A 22 -1.21 -7.25 -0.74
N TYR A 23 -2.27 -6.61 -0.27
CA TYR A 23 -3.27 -6.03 -1.16
C TYR A 23 -3.89 -4.79 -0.54
N LEU A 24 -4.50 -3.96 -1.37
CA LEU A 24 -5.19 -2.74 -0.95
C LEU A 24 -6.68 -3.01 -0.86
N GLN A 25 -7.28 -2.64 0.27
CA GLN A 25 -8.73 -2.67 0.46
C GLN A 25 -9.19 -1.24 0.77
N GLN A 26 -10.15 -0.74 0.02
CA GLN A 26 -10.73 0.58 0.25
C GLN A 26 -12.13 0.43 0.79
N GLU A 27 -12.39 1.03 1.95
CA GLU A 27 -13.68 0.93 2.62
C GLU A 27 -13.99 2.23 3.35
N ASN A 28 -15.15 2.84 3.06
CA ASN A 28 -15.62 4.06 3.72
C ASN A 28 -14.58 5.18 3.75
N GLY A 29 -13.87 5.38 2.64
CA GLY A 29 -12.85 6.41 2.54
C GLY A 29 -11.53 6.08 3.21
N THR A 30 -11.44 4.94 3.85
CA THR A 30 -10.21 4.45 4.48
C THR A 30 -9.51 3.47 3.55
N ASN A 31 -8.21 3.59 3.46
CA ASN A 31 -7.39 2.71 2.62
C ASN A 31 -6.61 1.79 3.55
N ASN A 32 -6.80 0.49 3.37
CA ASN A 32 -6.17 -0.52 4.22
C ASN A 32 -5.21 -1.37 3.40
N ILE A 33 -4.01 -1.58 3.93
CA ILE A 33 -3.07 -2.54 3.35
C ILE A 33 -3.11 -3.77 4.23
N LYS A 34 -3.46 -4.90 3.64
CA LYS A 34 -3.62 -6.15 4.36
C LYS A 34 -2.79 -7.26 3.72
N THR A 35 -2.51 -8.30 4.49
CA THR A 35 -1.87 -9.50 3.97
C THR A 35 -2.89 -10.35 3.22
N THR A 36 -2.46 -11.00 2.15
CA THR A 36 -3.32 -11.95 1.42
C THR A 36 -3.54 -13.22 2.22
N ASN A 37 -2.61 -13.55 3.08
CA ASN A 37 -2.68 -14.71 3.94
C ASN A 37 -3.15 -14.28 5.34
N GLY A 38 -4.43 -14.51 5.62
CA GLY A 38 -5.01 -14.20 6.94
C GLY A 38 -5.64 -12.82 7.07
N ASN A 39 -5.57 -11.98 6.03
CA ASN A 39 -6.18 -10.64 6.02
C ASN A 39 -5.76 -9.76 7.21
N GLU A 40 -4.51 -9.87 7.62
CA GLU A 40 -3.98 -9.04 8.70
C GLU A 40 -3.75 -7.61 8.22
N LEU A 41 -4.17 -6.65 9.03
CA LEU A 41 -3.98 -5.24 8.73
C LEU A 41 -2.53 -4.84 8.98
N ILE A 42 -1.89 -4.29 7.96
CA ILE A 42 -0.53 -3.78 8.05
C ILE A 42 -0.54 -2.27 8.31
N PHE A 43 -1.34 -1.55 7.54
CA PHE A 43 -1.41 -0.09 7.64
C PHE A 43 -2.79 0.38 7.17
N SER A 44 -3.26 1.47 7.76
CA SER A 44 -4.57 2.05 7.44
C SER A 44 -4.48 3.57 7.50
N GLY A 45 -5.13 4.24 6.57
CA GLY A 45 -5.15 5.70 6.58
C GLY A 45 -5.75 6.28 5.30
N THR A 46 -5.53 7.59 5.12
CA THR A 46 -5.94 8.29 3.91
C THR A 46 -5.08 7.84 2.73
N LYS A 47 -5.49 8.22 1.51
CA LYS A 47 -4.70 7.92 0.32
C LYS A 47 -3.28 8.45 0.43
N LYS A 48 -3.13 9.68 0.93
CA LYS A 48 -1.83 10.30 1.09
C LYS A 48 -0.97 9.54 2.12
N GLU A 49 -1.57 9.14 3.23
CA GLU A 49 -0.87 8.40 4.28
C GLU A 49 -0.40 7.04 3.78
N VAL A 50 -1.26 6.32 3.07
CA VAL A 50 -0.92 5.01 2.50
C VAL A 50 0.16 5.17 1.44
N TYR A 51 0.05 6.18 0.59
CA TYR A 51 1.05 6.47 -0.42
C TYR A 51 2.43 6.70 0.23
N ASN A 52 2.48 7.57 1.24
CA ASN A 52 3.72 7.87 1.94
C ASN A 52 4.31 6.64 2.64
N PHE A 53 3.45 5.81 3.21
CA PHE A 53 3.87 4.55 3.83
C PHE A 53 4.54 3.64 2.81
N LEU A 54 3.90 3.43 1.66
CA LEU A 54 4.42 2.56 0.61
C LEU A 54 5.73 3.09 0.01
N VAL A 55 5.81 4.40 -0.22
CA VAL A 55 7.03 5.03 -0.71
C VAL A 55 8.17 4.82 0.27
N GLY A 56 7.90 5.00 1.57
CA GLY A 56 8.88 4.78 2.61
C GLY A 56 9.40 3.35 2.66
N VAL A 57 8.48 2.39 2.59
CA VAL A 57 8.85 0.97 2.56
C VAL A 57 9.69 0.65 1.32
N TYR A 58 9.28 1.16 0.16
CA TYR A 58 9.99 0.93 -1.08
C TYR A 58 11.43 1.46 -1.02
N ARG A 59 11.61 2.65 -0.44
CA ARG A 59 12.94 3.23 -0.27
C ARG A 59 13.85 2.36 0.58
N ILE A 60 13.30 1.79 1.65
CA ILE A 60 14.04 0.87 2.51
C ILE A 60 14.43 -0.39 1.74
N MET A 61 13.51 -0.92 0.93
CA MET A 61 13.78 -2.11 0.12
C MET A 61 14.88 -1.88 -0.92
N CYS A 62 15.05 -0.65 -1.38
CA CYS A 62 16.05 -0.31 -2.39
C CYS A 62 17.42 0.02 -1.81
N LEU A 63 17.57 -0.01 -0.50
CA LEU A 63 18.90 0.19 0.11
C LEU A 63 19.80 -1.07 -0.09
#